data_82bc3ccb41f9c8af3502d7e6766332a9
#
_entry.id   82bc3ccb41f9c8af3502d7e6766332a9
#
_cell.length_a   1.000
_cell.length_b   1.000
_cell.length_c   1.000
_cell.angle_alpha   90.00
_cell.angle_beta   90.00
_cell.angle_gamma   90.00
#
_symmetry.space_group_name_H-M   'P 1'
#
loop_
_entity.id
_entity.type
_entity.pdbx_description
1 polymer ?
#
loop_
_entity_poly.entity_id
_entity_poly.type
_entity_poly.pdbx_seq_one_letter_code
_entity_poly.pdbx_strand_id
1 'polypeptide(L)'
;MAESEDATAAGTCCAPASGRETHARPLETSVAAAGPTAGMVPLAGGPFLVGSDDRLAYADDGEGPVREVELDPFWIDACAVSNSDFSGFVEATGYVTEAESFGWSFVFAGFLPDDFPPTRGVAQAPWWRQVEGADWRHPDGPQSDLGGRTDHPVVHVSWNDARAYCAWTGKRLPTEAEWELAARGGLESRAFPWGDDLEPDGEHRMNVWQGSFPRENWEADGYVGTCPIEAFPPNAYGLHNTTGNVWEWASDWIHPTYRQRDRRRNPQGPPNGTRKVQKGGSYLCHHSYCRRYRVAARQGNTPDSSTGNVGFRCARDARSDDVEAL
;
A
#
# COMPACT_ATOMS: atom_id res chain seq x y z
N MET A 1 32.67 -27.28 4.61
CA MET A 1 31.48 -27.15 3.75
C MET A 1 30.41 -26.56 4.65
N ALA A 2 30.20 -25.28 4.55
CA ALA A 2 29.20 -24.55 5.29
C ALA A 2 27.99 -24.43 4.36
N GLU A 3 26.90 -25.10 4.73
CA GLU A 3 25.62 -24.95 4.07
C GLU A 3 25.09 -23.55 4.38
N SER A 4 24.85 -22.77 3.34
CA SER A 4 24.15 -21.49 3.43
C SER A 4 22.67 -21.81 3.70
N GLU A 5 22.21 -21.57 4.92
CA GLU A 5 20.79 -21.55 5.25
C GLU A 5 20.14 -20.39 4.48
N ASP A 6 19.41 -20.79 3.47
CA ASP A 6 18.55 -19.93 2.66
C ASP A 6 17.42 -19.41 3.58
N ALA A 7 17.45 -18.12 3.89
CA ALA A 7 16.46 -17.46 4.72
C ALA A 7 15.11 -17.50 4.00
N THR A 8 14.32 -18.50 4.33
CA THR A 8 12.96 -18.72 3.82
C THR A 8 12.12 -17.46 3.97
N ALA A 9 11.65 -16.95 2.85
CA ALA A 9 10.81 -15.77 2.70
C ALA A 9 9.47 -15.93 3.43
N ALA A 10 9.42 -15.51 4.70
CA ALA A 10 8.16 -15.26 5.39
C ALA A 10 7.57 -13.96 4.81
N GLY A 11 6.40 -14.02 4.17
CA GLY A 11 5.65 -12.81 3.81
C GLY A 11 5.19 -12.66 2.35
N THR A 12 5.28 -13.68 1.50
CA THR A 12 4.95 -13.56 0.06
C THR A 12 3.48 -13.82 -0.30
N CYS A 13 2.62 -14.17 0.66
CA CYS A 13 1.24 -14.54 0.35
C CYS A 13 0.36 -13.35 -0.07
N CYS A 14 0.60 -12.15 0.47
CA CYS A 14 -0.28 -10.99 0.27
C CYS A 14 0.10 -10.16 -0.96
N ALA A 15 1.38 -10.09 -1.31
CA ALA A 15 1.89 -9.45 -2.52
C ALA A 15 3.25 -10.09 -2.85
N PRO A 16 3.34 -10.88 -3.93
CA PRO A 16 4.57 -11.58 -4.28
C PRO A 16 5.68 -10.60 -4.70
N ALA A 17 6.93 -10.93 -4.37
CA ALA A 17 8.10 -10.19 -4.80
C ALA A 17 8.50 -10.59 -6.22
N SER A 18 8.98 -9.62 -7.01
CA SER A 18 9.38 -9.84 -8.41
C SER A 18 10.59 -10.75 -8.55
N GLY A 19 11.47 -10.80 -7.55
CA GLY A 19 12.70 -11.60 -7.55
C GLY A 19 13.70 -11.17 -8.63
N ARG A 20 13.62 -9.93 -9.10
CA ARG A 20 14.43 -9.38 -10.19
C ARG A 20 15.70 -8.74 -9.65
N GLU A 21 16.77 -8.75 -10.46
CA GLU A 21 17.93 -7.89 -10.21
C GLU A 21 17.55 -6.46 -10.61
N THR A 22 17.56 -5.55 -9.64
CA THR A 22 17.18 -4.15 -9.85
C THR A 22 18.19 -3.43 -10.73
N HIS A 23 17.77 -3.05 -11.92
CA HIS A 23 18.40 -1.99 -12.69
C HIS A 23 17.58 -0.70 -12.51
N ALA A 24 17.45 -0.23 -11.27
CA ALA A 24 16.80 1.05 -11.00
C ALA A 24 17.56 2.14 -11.78
N ARG A 25 16.92 2.66 -12.82
CA ARG A 25 17.38 3.87 -13.49
C ARG A 25 17.12 5.03 -12.53
N PRO A 26 18.16 5.74 -12.04
CA PRO A 26 17.93 6.90 -11.20
C PRO A 26 17.14 7.93 -12.01
N LEU A 27 15.91 8.25 -11.60
CA LEU A 27 15.27 9.47 -12.06
C LEU A 27 16.05 10.62 -11.44
N GLU A 28 16.74 11.40 -12.27
CA GLU A 28 17.20 12.73 -11.88
C GLU A 28 15.96 13.61 -11.69
N THR A 29 15.36 13.50 -10.52
CA THR A 29 14.28 14.39 -10.13
C THR A 29 14.91 15.67 -9.60
N SER A 30 14.82 16.74 -10.37
CA SER A 30 14.90 18.08 -9.77
C SER A 30 13.87 18.14 -8.65
N VAL A 31 14.31 18.44 -7.43
CA VAL A 31 13.40 18.65 -6.30
C VAL A 31 12.45 19.78 -6.69
N ALA A 32 11.26 19.42 -7.13
CA ALA A 32 10.22 20.40 -7.42
C ALA A 32 9.92 21.20 -6.13
N ALA A 33 9.60 22.48 -6.28
CA ALA A 33 9.02 23.23 -5.17
C ALA A 33 7.84 22.43 -4.62
N ALA A 34 7.66 22.41 -3.28
CA ALA A 34 6.62 21.57 -2.65
C ALA A 34 5.27 21.76 -3.36
N GLY A 35 4.67 20.62 -3.71
CA GLY A 35 3.47 20.54 -4.52
C GLY A 35 2.21 21.14 -3.86
N PRO A 36 1.09 21.20 -4.59
CA PRO A 36 -0.18 21.68 -4.07
C PRO A 36 -0.72 20.76 -2.96
N THR A 37 -1.57 21.33 -2.10
CA THR A 37 -2.26 20.62 -1.02
C THR A 37 -3.71 20.25 -1.38
N ALA A 38 -4.16 20.51 -2.58
CA ALA A 38 -5.48 20.12 -3.04
C ALA A 38 -5.66 18.58 -2.89
N GLY A 39 -6.78 18.16 -2.30
CA GLY A 39 -7.04 16.74 -2.03
C GLY A 39 -6.24 16.13 -0.87
N MET A 40 -5.48 16.95 -0.13
CA MET A 40 -4.72 16.51 1.04
C MET A 40 -5.38 16.96 2.34
N VAL A 41 -5.15 16.19 3.39
CA VAL A 41 -5.57 16.48 4.77
C VAL A 41 -4.36 17.00 5.55
N PRO A 42 -4.48 18.14 6.26
CA PRO A 42 -3.46 18.63 7.16
C PRO A 42 -3.53 17.85 8.49
N LEU A 43 -2.38 17.39 8.95
CA LEU A 43 -2.25 16.72 10.25
C LEU A 43 -1.22 17.45 11.10
N ALA A 44 -1.63 17.84 12.30
CA ALA A 44 -0.78 18.59 13.24
C ALA A 44 0.42 17.76 13.76
N GLY A 45 0.42 16.44 13.52
CA GLY A 45 1.41 15.56 14.11
C GLY A 45 1.22 15.40 15.62
N GLY A 46 2.33 15.47 16.37
CA GLY A 46 2.33 15.28 17.81
C GLY A 46 2.65 13.85 18.25
N PRO A 47 2.57 13.58 19.57
CA PRO A 47 2.81 12.25 20.12
C PRO A 47 1.64 11.31 19.84
N PHE A 48 1.93 10.05 19.47
CA PHE A 48 0.93 8.98 19.36
C PHE A 48 1.56 7.60 19.58
N LEU A 49 0.71 6.61 19.83
CA LEU A 49 1.13 5.22 19.99
C LEU A 49 1.11 4.49 18.64
N VAL A 50 2.32 4.12 18.17
CA VAL A 50 2.51 3.34 16.94
C VAL A 50 2.62 1.85 17.26
N GLY A 51 2.05 1.00 16.41
CA GLY A 51 2.13 -0.46 16.54
C GLY A 51 0.93 -1.07 17.26
N SER A 52 1.06 -2.38 17.55
CA SER A 52 0.02 -3.15 18.21
C SER A 52 0.63 -4.24 19.09
N ASP A 53 0.06 -4.44 20.26
CA ASP A 53 0.30 -5.62 21.13
C ASP A 53 -0.87 -6.62 21.05
N ASP A 54 -1.69 -6.51 20.02
CA ASP A 54 -2.79 -7.44 19.75
C ASP A 54 -2.27 -8.87 19.57
N ARG A 55 -2.97 -9.84 20.14
CA ARG A 55 -2.66 -11.27 19.98
C ARG A 55 -2.80 -11.75 18.53
N LEU A 56 -3.53 -11.02 17.70
CA LEU A 56 -3.71 -11.27 16.27
C LEU A 56 -2.61 -10.65 15.40
N ALA A 57 -1.67 -9.90 16.02
CA ALA A 57 -0.52 -9.33 15.33
C ALA A 57 0.42 -10.44 14.81
N TYR A 58 1.03 -10.21 13.67
CA TYR A 58 2.03 -11.11 13.12
C TYR A 58 3.41 -10.74 13.69
N ALA A 59 3.94 -11.62 14.55
CA ALA A 59 5.22 -11.36 15.23
C ALA A 59 6.38 -11.12 14.24
N ASP A 60 6.42 -11.88 13.15
CA ASP A 60 7.47 -11.78 12.13
C ASP A 60 7.38 -10.49 11.30
N ASP A 61 6.24 -9.82 11.30
CA ASP A 61 6.09 -8.51 10.64
C ASP A 61 6.60 -7.36 11.52
N GLY A 62 6.78 -7.59 12.84
CA GLY A 62 7.23 -6.58 13.79
C GLY A 62 6.19 -5.48 14.03
N GLU A 63 4.91 -5.84 14.09
CA GLU A 63 3.82 -4.91 14.41
C GLU A 63 3.95 -4.31 15.83
N GLY A 64 4.45 -5.08 16.77
CA GLY A 64 4.71 -4.69 18.16
C GLY A 64 6.20 -4.57 18.48
N PRO A 65 6.51 -4.17 19.74
CA PRO A 65 5.58 -3.67 20.74
C PRO A 65 5.04 -2.27 20.42
N VAL A 66 3.91 -1.92 21.05
CA VAL A 66 3.41 -0.53 21.03
C VAL A 66 4.47 0.40 21.62
N ARG A 67 4.69 1.54 20.98
CA ARG A 67 5.58 2.57 21.49
C ARG A 67 5.09 3.97 21.12
N GLU A 68 5.39 4.94 21.96
CA GLU A 68 5.14 6.33 21.67
C GLU A 68 6.18 6.90 20.70
N VAL A 69 5.71 7.59 19.67
CA VAL A 69 6.50 8.37 18.72
C VAL A 69 5.91 9.76 18.60
N GLU A 70 6.65 10.69 18.03
CA GLU A 70 6.25 12.07 17.80
C GLU A 70 6.50 12.43 16.34
N LEU A 71 5.51 13.02 15.68
CA LEU A 71 5.61 13.49 14.30
C LEU A 71 5.51 15.01 14.24
N ASP A 72 6.28 15.60 13.35
CA ASP A 72 6.09 16.99 12.95
C ASP A 72 4.82 17.11 12.08
N PRO A 73 4.25 18.32 11.93
CA PRO A 73 3.10 18.54 11.07
C PRO A 73 3.38 18.15 9.61
N PHE A 74 2.40 17.56 8.95
CA PHE A 74 2.49 17.15 7.56
C PHE A 74 1.11 17.12 6.87
N TRP A 75 1.13 17.00 5.55
CA TRP A 75 -0.04 16.78 4.73
C TRP A 75 -0.02 15.36 4.16
N ILE A 76 -1.19 14.74 4.02
CA ILE A 76 -1.33 13.43 3.41
C ILE A 76 -2.56 13.43 2.49
N ASP A 77 -2.49 12.74 1.34
CA ASP A 77 -3.63 12.61 0.44
C ASP A 77 -4.81 11.93 1.15
N ALA A 78 -6.01 12.48 1.01
CA ALA A 78 -7.23 11.90 1.55
C ALA A 78 -7.51 10.51 0.98
N CYS A 79 -7.14 10.28 -0.28
CA CYS A 79 -7.34 9.03 -1.01
C CYS A 79 -6.01 8.49 -1.55
N ALA A 80 -5.98 7.22 -1.93
CA ALA A 80 -4.92 6.68 -2.78
C ALA A 80 -4.92 7.38 -4.15
N VAL A 81 -3.75 7.39 -4.83
CA VAL A 81 -3.64 7.94 -6.18
C VAL A 81 -4.51 7.13 -7.13
N SER A 82 -5.40 7.80 -7.87
CA SER A 82 -6.32 7.16 -8.80
C SER A 82 -5.66 6.82 -10.14
N ASN A 83 -6.29 5.94 -10.92
CA ASN A 83 -5.90 5.67 -12.30
C ASN A 83 -5.91 6.95 -13.15
N SER A 84 -6.88 7.85 -12.94
CA SER A 84 -6.96 9.15 -13.62
C SER A 84 -5.76 10.03 -13.30
N ASP A 85 -5.38 10.14 -12.02
CA ASP A 85 -4.24 10.96 -11.61
C ASP A 85 -2.92 10.42 -12.16
N PHE A 86 -2.76 9.09 -12.11
CA PHE A 86 -1.56 8.43 -12.63
C PHE A 86 -1.47 8.52 -14.16
N SER A 87 -2.60 8.45 -14.87
CA SER A 87 -2.67 8.70 -16.32
C SER A 87 -2.15 10.10 -16.66
N GLY A 88 -2.58 11.13 -15.93
CA GLY A 88 -2.09 12.49 -16.11
C GLY A 88 -0.58 12.63 -15.94
N PHE A 89 0.01 11.91 -14.98
CA PHE A 89 1.46 11.84 -14.80
C PHE A 89 2.15 11.22 -16.01
N VAL A 90 1.66 10.06 -16.47
CA VAL A 90 2.25 9.35 -17.61
C VAL A 90 2.12 10.18 -18.90
N GLU A 91 0.96 10.79 -19.14
CA GLU A 91 0.73 11.66 -20.30
C GLU A 91 1.66 12.88 -20.31
N ALA A 92 1.89 13.49 -19.13
CA ALA A 92 2.74 14.67 -19.01
C ALA A 92 4.23 14.37 -19.14
N THR A 93 4.67 13.15 -18.79
CA THR A 93 6.10 12.83 -18.65
C THR A 93 6.60 11.77 -19.63
N GLY A 94 5.71 10.97 -20.22
CA GLY A 94 6.07 9.77 -20.97
C GLY A 94 6.69 8.68 -20.09
N TYR A 95 6.38 8.67 -18.77
CA TYR A 95 6.91 7.70 -17.83
C TYR A 95 6.51 6.28 -18.22
N VAL A 96 7.45 5.35 -18.13
CA VAL A 96 7.23 3.92 -18.35
C VAL A 96 7.45 3.21 -17.02
N THR A 97 6.44 2.52 -16.50
CA THR A 97 6.49 1.81 -15.23
C THR A 97 7.43 0.60 -15.27
N GLU A 98 7.82 0.10 -14.10
CA GLU A 98 8.61 -1.13 -14.03
C GLU A 98 7.83 -2.34 -14.57
N ALA A 99 6.51 -2.41 -14.34
CA ALA A 99 5.66 -3.47 -14.92
C ALA A 99 5.69 -3.43 -16.46
N GLU A 100 5.54 -2.25 -17.07
CA GLU A 100 5.65 -2.07 -18.52
C GLU A 100 7.06 -2.40 -19.03
N SER A 101 8.11 -1.95 -18.33
CA SER A 101 9.51 -2.21 -18.70
C SER A 101 9.87 -3.70 -18.66
N PHE A 102 9.30 -4.43 -17.71
CA PHE A 102 9.52 -5.88 -17.57
C PHE A 102 8.60 -6.69 -18.47
N GLY A 103 7.52 -6.10 -18.94
CA GLY A 103 6.52 -6.74 -19.78
C GLY A 103 5.54 -7.63 -19.03
N TRP A 104 5.53 -7.64 -17.69
CA TRP A 104 4.61 -8.45 -16.89
C TRP A 104 4.45 -7.94 -15.46
N SER A 105 3.35 -8.35 -14.84
CA SER A 105 3.11 -8.15 -13.40
C SER A 105 2.33 -9.33 -12.81
N PHE A 106 2.08 -9.30 -11.49
CA PHE A 106 1.30 -10.34 -10.82
C PHE A 106 -0.18 -9.97 -10.78
N VAL A 107 -1.01 -10.86 -11.33
CA VAL A 107 -2.48 -10.77 -11.34
C VAL A 107 -3.07 -11.86 -10.46
N PHE A 108 -4.16 -11.56 -9.76
CA PHE A 108 -4.93 -12.58 -9.04
C PHE A 108 -5.59 -13.55 -10.03
N ALA A 109 -5.41 -14.85 -9.82
CA ALA A 109 -5.88 -15.88 -10.76
C ALA A 109 -7.38 -15.81 -11.06
N GLY A 110 -8.19 -15.40 -10.08
CA GLY A 110 -9.64 -15.28 -10.23
C GLY A 110 -10.11 -14.17 -11.19
N PHE A 111 -9.20 -13.30 -11.66
CA PHE A 111 -9.51 -12.26 -12.66
C PHE A 111 -9.14 -12.66 -14.08
N LEU A 112 -8.44 -13.78 -14.25
CA LEU A 112 -8.08 -14.28 -15.57
C LEU A 112 -9.26 -15.07 -16.14
N PRO A 113 -9.58 -14.91 -17.44
CA PRO A 113 -10.57 -15.75 -18.11
C PRO A 113 -10.24 -17.25 -18.02
N ASP A 114 -11.25 -18.10 -18.04
CA ASP A 114 -11.08 -19.56 -17.93
C ASP A 114 -10.20 -20.14 -19.06
N ASP A 115 -10.21 -19.52 -20.23
CA ASP A 115 -9.40 -19.88 -21.41
C ASP A 115 -8.07 -19.13 -21.50
N PHE A 116 -7.68 -18.39 -20.44
CA PHE A 116 -6.41 -17.68 -20.43
C PHE A 116 -5.22 -18.65 -20.54
N PRO A 117 -4.20 -18.34 -21.34
CA PRO A 117 -3.04 -19.22 -21.49
C PRO A 117 -2.38 -19.56 -20.15
N PRO A 118 -1.79 -20.76 -20.00
CA PRO A 118 -1.10 -21.15 -18.78
C PRO A 118 0.00 -20.13 -18.39
N THR A 119 -0.01 -19.68 -17.14
CA THR A 119 0.94 -18.71 -16.59
C THR A 119 1.74 -19.31 -15.42
N ARG A 120 2.87 -18.72 -15.08
CA ARG A 120 3.63 -19.09 -13.90
C ARG A 120 2.87 -18.70 -12.64
N GLY A 121 2.67 -19.66 -11.71
CA GLY A 121 2.14 -19.39 -10.38
C GLY A 121 3.26 -19.16 -9.37
N VAL A 122 2.96 -18.45 -8.29
CA VAL A 122 3.85 -18.31 -7.14
C VAL A 122 3.72 -19.56 -6.27
N ALA A 123 4.83 -20.26 -5.98
CA ALA A 123 4.81 -21.58 -5.33
C ALA A 123 4.04 -21.62 -3.99
N GLN A 124 4.19 -20.60 -3.14
CA GLN A 124 3.55 -20.52 -1.82
C GLN A 124 2.23 -19.73 -1.84
N ALA A 125 1.86 -19.15 -2.99
CA ALA A 125 0.65 -18.35 -3.18
C ALA A 125 0.11 -18.57 -4.62
N PRO A 126 -0.40 -19.77 -4.94
CA PRO A 126 -0.73 -20.19 -6.31
C PRO A 126 -1.85 -19.37 -6.96
N TRP A 127 -2.58 -18.59 -6.17
CA TRP A 127 -3.56 -17.60 -6.65
C TRP A 127 -2.93 -16.37 -7.29
N TRP A 128 -1.61 -16.18 -7.16
CA TRP A 128 -0.87 -15.15 -7.89
C TRP A 128 -0.28 -15.75 -9.17
N ARG A 129 -0.54 -15.07 -10.28
CA ARG A 129 -0.08 -15.47 -11.61
C ARG A 129 0.80 -14.38 -12.21
N GLN A 130 1.98 -14.75 -12.69
CA GLN A 130 2.80 -13.88 -13.52
C GLN A 130 2.14 -13.78 -14.89
N VAL A 131 1.69 -12.58 -15.28
CA VAL A 131 0.92 -12.35 -16.50
C VAL A 131 1.66 -11.34 -17.38
N GLU A 132 2.03 -11.80 -18.57
CA GLU A 132 2.62 -10.95 -19.61
C GLU A 132 1.60 -9.92 -20.09
N GLY A 133 2.05 -8.65 -20.21
CA GLY A 133 1.20 -7.53 -20.60
C GLY A 133 0.27 -7.00 -19.49
N ALA A 134 0.40 -7.51 -18.26
CA ALA A 134 -0.26 -6.89 -17.10
C ALA A 134 0.54 -5.69 -16.62
N ASP A 135 -0.12 -4.55 -16.52
CA ASP A 135 0.42 -3.28 -16.05
C ASP A 135 -0.72 -2.41 -15.48
N TRP A 136 -0.44 -1.16 -15.16
CA TRP A 136 -1.45 -0.26 -14.59
C TRP A 136 -2.63 0.06 -15.53
N ARG A 137 -2.44 -0.05 -16.87
CA ARG A 137 -3.53 0.10 -17.86
C ARG A 137 -4.31 -1.19 -18.10
N HIS A 138 -3.70 -2.33 -17.80
CA HIS A 138 -4.22 -3.67 -18.04
C HIS A 138 -4.20 -4.48 -16.72
N PRO A 139 -5.01 -4.08 -15.70
CA PRO A 139 -4.86 -4.59 -14.33
C PRO A 139 -5.20 -6.08 -14.17
N ASP A 140 -6.01 -6.65 -15.04
CA ASP A 140 -6.38 -8.07 -15.01
C ASP A 140 -5.70 -8.86 -16.16
N GLY A 141 -4.67 -8.28 -16.78
CA GLY A 141 -3.95 -8.83 -17.93
C GLY A 141 -4.25 -8.10 -19.24
N PRO A 142 -3.60 -8.48 -20.37
CA PRO A 142 -3.62 -7.73 -21.62
C PRO A 142 -5.02 -7.61 -22.26
N GLN A 143 -6.00 -8.39 -21.84
CA GLN A 143 -7.38 -8.34 -22.30
C GLN A 143 -8.23 -7.32 -21.52
N SER A 144 -7.70 -6.73 -20.48
CA SER A 144 -8.40 -5.76 -19.62
C SER A 144 -8.01 -4.33 -19.94
N ASP A 145 -8.80 -3.39 -19.46
CA ASP A 145 -8.55 -1.95 -19.54
C ASP A 145 -9.03 -1.22 -18.26
N LEU A 146 -8.96 0.10 -18.26
CA LEU A 146 -9.42 0.97 -17.17
C LEU A 146 -10.88 1.41 -17.31
N GLY A 147 -11.66 0.80 -18.22
CA GLY A 147 -13.08 1.13 -18.39
C GLY A 147 -13.87 0.99 -17.09
N GLY A 148 -14.48 2.09 -16.62
CA GLY A 148 -15.21 2.13 -15.34
C GLY A 148 -14.33 2.10 -14.08
N ARG A 149 -13.01 2.27 -14.21
CA ARG A 149 -12.04 2.23 -13.08
C ARG A 149 -11.15 3.48 -13.01
N THR A 150 -11.53 4.59 -13.65
CA THR A 150 -10.71 5.82 -13.66
C THR A 150 -10.53 6.42 -12.26
N ASP A 151 -11.51 6.24 -11.39
CA ASP A 151 -11.56 6.66 -9.98
C ASP A 151 -11.12 5.54 -8.99
N HIS A 152 -10.69 4.37 -9.48
CA HIS A 152 -10.07 3.34 -8.65
C HIS A 152 -8.58 3.66 -8.41
N PRO A 153 -7.97 3.12 -7.33
CA PRO A 153 -6.55 3.29 -7.10
C PRO A 153 -5.74 2.69 -8.24
N VAL A 154 -4.68 3.36 -8.63
CA VAL A 154 -3.69 2.78 -9.54
C VAL A 154 -3.02 1.58 -8.88
N VAL A 155 -2.92 0.48 -9.63
CA VAL A 155 -2.25 -0.76 -9.21
C VAL A 155 -1.17 -1.16 -10.20
N HIS A 156 -0.45 -2.23 -9.95
CA HIS A 156 0.72 -2.65 -10.73
C HIS A 156 1.83 -1.60 -10.79
N VAL A 157 1.91 -0.77 -9.75
CA VAL A 157 2.96 0.23 -9.56
C VAL A 157 3.94 -0.22 -8.49
N SER A 158 5.22 -0.14 -8.81
CA SER A 158 6.31 -0.41 -7.87
C SER A 158 6.51 0.76 -6.89
N TRP A 159 7.34 0.56 -5.87
CA TRP A 159 7.75 1.65 -5.01
C TRP A 159 8.54 2.73 -5.77
N ASN A 160 9.32 2.32 -6.78
CA ASN A 160 10.06 3.25 -7.63
C ASN A 160 9.11 4.09 -8.49
N ASP A 161 8.05 3.48 -9.06
CA ASP A 161 7.01 4.18 -9.82
C ASP A 161 6.26 5.20 -8.93
N ALA A 162 5.88 4.76 -7.73
CA ALA A 162 5.21 5.63 -6.76
C ALA A 162 6.06 6.84 -6.37
N ARG A 163 7.37 6.65 -6.17
CA ARG A 163 8.32 7.75 -5.94
C ARG A 163 8.43 8.71 -7.12
N ALA A 164 8.43 8.18 -8.33
CA ALA A 164 8.49 9.00 -9.54
C ALA A 164 7.27 9.92 -9.65
N TYR A 165 6.07 9.37 -9.42
CA TYR A 165 4.84 10.14 -9.34
C TYR A 165 4.90 11.21 -8.24
N CYS A 166 5.29 10.83 -7.02
CA CYS A 166 5.43 11.76 -5.91
C CYS A 166 6.38 12.93 -6.24
N ALA A 167 7.53 12.64 -6.84
CA ALA A 167 8.49 13.67 -7.24
C ALA A 167 7.94 14.61 -8.31
N TRP A 168 7.19 14.09 -9.29
CA TRP A 168 6.53 14.92 -10.31
C TRP A 168 5.51 15.88 -9.70
N THR A 169 4.73 15.43 -8.72
CA THR A 169 3.74 16.27 -8.02
C THR A 169 4.35 17.21 -6.97
N GLY A 170 5.66 17.13 -6.70
CA GLY A 170 6.31 17.86 -5.61
C GLY A 170 5.94 17.34 -4.22
N LYS A 171 5.55 16.07 -4.14
CA LYS A 171 5.19 15.35 -2.92
C LYS A 171 6.22 14.22 -2.63
N ARG A 172 5.98 13.42 -1.63
CA ARG A 172 6.73 12.22 -1.28
C ARG A 172 5.81 11.09 -0.82
N LEU A 173 6.33 9.87 -0.69
CA LEU A 173 5.64 8.83 0.04
C LEU A 173 5.59 9.17 1.54
N PRO A 174 4.51 8.81 2.25
CA PRO A 174 4.47 8.92 3.71
C PRO A 174 5.51 7.98 4.35
N THR A 175 6.05 8.35 5.49
CA THR A 175 6.70 7.38 6.36
C THR A 175 5.66 6.40 6.92
N GLU A 176 6.10 5.23 7.37
CA GLU A 176 5.21 4.28 8.01
C GLU A 176 4.46 4.89 9.20
N ALA A 177 5.15 5.70 10.00
CA ALA A 177 4.55 6.34 11.16
C ALA A 177 3.53 7.43 10.78
N GLU A 178 3.79 8.22 9.75
CA GLU A 178 2.84 9.21 9.22
C GLU A 178 1.59 8.53 8.66
N TRP A 179 1.78 7.47 7.90
CA TRP A 179 0.67 6.68 7.38
C TRP A 179 -0.19 6.10 8.52
N GLU A 180 0.44 5.55 9.55
CA GLU A 180 -0.27 4.94 10.68
C GLU A 180 -1.01 5.98 11.53
N LEU A 181 -0.41 7.15 11.82
CA LEU A 181 -1.10 8.25 12.48
C LEU A 181 -2.35 8.66 11.70
N ALA A 182 -2.19 8.89 10.41
CA ALA A 182 -3.27 9.30 9.52
C ALA A 182 -4.40 8.25 9.45
N ALA A 183 -4.03 6.97 9.29
CA ALA A 183 -4.98 5.88 9.21
C ALA A 183 -5.78 5.67 10.50
N ARG A 184 -5.19 5.96 11.66
CA ARG A 184 -5.89 5.85 12.95
C ARG A 184 -7.06 6.83 13.11
N GLY A 185 -7.08 7.94 12.38
CA GLY A 185 -8.17 8.91 12.48
C GLY A 185 -8.40 9.46 13.90
N GLY A 186 -7.34 9.56 14.72
CA GLY A 186 -7.43 10.01 16.11
C GLY A 186 -7.77 8.90 17.13
N LEU A 187 -8.00 7.67 16.70
CA LEU A 187 -8.29 6.54 17.59
C LEU A 187 -7.00 5.86 18.04
N GLU A 188 -6.74 5.90 19.34
CA GLU A 188 -5.55 5.28 19.91
C GLU A 188 -5.69 3.76 20.01
N SER A 189 -4.69 3.03 19.53
CA SER A 189 -4.54 1.57 19.67
C SER A 189 -5.71 0.72 19.18
N ARG A 190 -6.60 1.26 18.32
CA ARG A 190 -7.69 0.49 17.73
C ARG A 190 -7.24 -0.31 16.51
N ALA A 191 -7.93 -1.42 16.26
CA ALA A 191 -7.63 -2.30 15.13
C ALA A 191 -7.92 -1.62 13.78
N PHE A 192 -9.02 -0.85 13.71
CA PHE A 192 -9.51 -0.21 12.48
C PHE A 192 -9.66 1.30 12.66
N PRO A 193 -9.78 2.06 11.56
CA PRO A 193 -10.03 3.51 11.58
C PRO A 193 -11.33 3.94 12.29
N TRP A 194 -12.23 3.01 12.58
CA TRP A 194 -13.52 3.23 13.23
C TRP A 194 -13.66 2.52 14.58
N GLY A 195 -12.68 1.73 15.03
CA GLY A 195 -12.72 1.02 16.32
C GLY A 195 -12.15 -0.39 16.23
N ASP A 196 -12.72 -1.32 16.97
CA ASP A 196 -12.24 -2.73 17.05
C ASP A 196 -13.19 -3.73 16.40
N ASP A 197 -14.42 -3.34 16.07
CA ASP A 197 -15.37 -4.20 15.38
C ASP A 197 -15.09 -4.15 13.86
N LEU A 198 -15.02 -5.32 13.23
CA LEU A 198 -14.77 -5.43 11.80
C LEU A 198 -15.94 -4.86 10.97
N GLU A 199 -17.16 -5.17 11.40
CA GLU A 199 -18.41 -4.83 10.71
C GLU A 199 -19.39 -4.20 11.72
N PRO A 200 -19.12 -2.95 12.17
CA PRO A 200 -19.99 -2.29 13.13
C PRO A 200 -21.41 -2.17 12.57
N ASP A 201 -22.41 -2.52 13.38
CA ASP A 201 -23.83 -2.55 13.00
C ASP A 201 -24.14 -3.46 11.78
N GLY A 202 -23.23 -4.40 11.45
CA GLY A 202 -23.34 -5.29 10.30
C GLY A 202 -23.02 -4.63 8.97
N GLU A 203 -22.37 -3.47 8.99
CA GLU A 203 -21.97 -2.74 7.78
C GLU A 203 -20.50 -2.99 7.43
N HIS A 204 -20.23 -3.29 6.16
CA HIS A 204 -18.86 -3.31 5.65
C HIS A 204 -18.28 -1.88 5.60
N ARG A 205 -17.08 -1.70 6.15
CA ARG A 205 -16.39 -0.40 6.23
C ARG A 205 -15.11 -0.36 5.42
N MET A 206 -14.78 -1.45 4.73
CA MET A 206 -13.62 -1.57 3.87
C MET A 206 -13.83 -2.65 2.81
N ASN A 207 -13.13 -2.55 1.71
CA ASN A 207 -13.09 -3.55 0.65
C ASN A 207 -12.07 -4.63 0.99
N VAL A 208 -12.54 -5.81 1.42
CA VAL A 208 -11.75 -7.00 1.69
C VAL A 208 -12.50 -8.25 1.21
N TRP A 209 -11.80 -9.36 1.11
CA TRP A 209 -12.42 -10.62 0.67
C TRP A 209 -13.47 -11.14 1.66
N GLN A 210 -14.62 -11.56 1.15
CA GLN A 210 -15.66 -12.25 1.90
C GLN A 210 -15.92 -13.64 1.30
N GLY A 211 -16.06 -14.66 2.15
CA GLY A 211 -16.34 -16.04 1.70
C GLY A 211 -15.15 -16.97 1.86
N SER A 212 -14.89 -17.81 0.88
CA SER A 212 -13.86 -18.87 0.95
C SER A 212 -12.64 -18.53 0.11
N PHE A 213 -11.68 -17.81 0.70
CA PHE A 213 -10.44 -17.45 -0.01
C PHE A 213 -9.62 -18.69 -0.41
N PRO A 214 -9.10 -18.77 -1.62
CA PRO A 214 -9.16 -17.81 -2.76
C PRO A 214 -10.20 -18.20 -3.83
N ARG A 215 -11.20 -18.99 -3.50
CA ARG A 215 -12.08 -19.66 -4.47
C ARG A 215 -13.40 -18.96 -4.70
N GLU A 216 -13.97 -18.37 -3.66
CA GLU A 216 -15.29 -17.80 -3.68
C GLU A 216 -15.29 -16.47 -2.92
N ASN A 217 -15.61 -15.39 -3.61
CA ASN A 217 -15.90 -14.08 -3.01
C ASN A 217 -17.40 -13.84 -3.07
N TRP A 218 -18.02 -13.52 -1.94
CA TRP A 218 -19.45 -13.23 -1.86
C TRP A 218 -19.82 -11.80 -2.24
N GLU A 219 -18.81 -10.94 -2.43
CA GLU A 219 -18.98 -9.56 -2.85
C GLU A 219 -19.95 -8.77 -1.92
N ALA A 220 -20.01 -9.13 -0.64
CA ALA A 220 -20.95 -8.55 0.29
C ALA A 220 -20.66 -7.07 0.58
N ASP A 221 -19.41 -6.63 0.38
CA ASP A 221 -19.01 -5.22 0.42
C ASP A 221 -19.28 -4.46 -0.89
N GLY A 222 -19.77 -5.15 -1.93
CA GLY A 222 -20.12 -4.61 -3.25
C GLY A 222 -19.02 -4.69 -4.30
N TYR A 223 -17.85 -5.30 -4.00
CA TYR A 223 -16.70 -5.29 -4.91
C TYR A 223 -16.02 -6.65 -5.03
N VAL A 224 -15.51 -6.97 -6.23
CA VAL A 224 -14.72 -8.17 -6.48
C VAL A 224 -13.21 -7.88 -6.38
N GLY A 225 -12.77 -6.78 -6.96
CA GLY A 225 -11.40 -6.30 -7.02
C GLY A 225 -11.25 -4.95 -6.30
N THR A 226 -10.53 -4.02 -6.91
CA THR A 226 -10.45 -2.66 -6.38
C THR A 226 -11.81 -1.96 -6.41
N CYS A 227 -12.02 -1.02 -5.50
CA CYS A 227 -13.19 -0.13 -5.50
C CYS A 227 -12.75 1.33 -5.72
N PRO A 228 -13.69 2.26 -6.03
CA PRO A 228 -13.39 3.68 -6.09
C PRO A 228 -12.66 4.18 -4.84
N ILE A 229 -11.77 5.17 -5.01
CA ILE A 229 -10.93 5.68 -3.91
C ILE A 229 -11.71 6.29 -2.74
N GLU A 230 -12.99 6.63 -2.95
CA GLU A 230 -13.90 7.19 -1.94
C GLU A 230 -15.07 6.24 -1.60
N ALA A 231 -14.99 4.94 -1.93
CA ALA A 231 -16.11 4.02 -1.82
C ALA A 231 -16.67 3.84 -0.40
N PHE A 232 -15.81 3.94 0.62
CA PHE A 232 -16.22 3.82 2.02
C PHE A 232 -16.08 5.13 2.76
N PRO A 233 -16.85 5.33 3.86
CA PRO A 233 -16.77 6.55 4.66
C PRO A 233 -15.34 6.82 5.13
N PRO A 234 -14.89 8.07 5.15
CA PRO A 234 -13.58 8.44 5.65
C PRO A 234 -13.47 8.23 7.16
N ASN A 235 -12.24 8.12 7.65
CA ASN A 235 -11.96 8.20 9.07
C ASN A 235 -12.16 9.64 9.60
N ALA A 236 -12.02 9.86 10.91
CA ALA A 236 -12.27 11.17 11.50
C ALA A 236 -11.28 12.27 11.07
N TYR A 237 -10.18 11.92 10.42
CA TYR A 237 -9.29 12.88 9.78
C TYR A 237 -9.63 13.13 8.30
N GLY A 238 -10.62 12.45 7.74
CA GLY A 238 -11.02 12.63 6.34
C GLY A 238 -10.29 11.72 5.35
N LEU A 239 -9.60 10.67 5.80
CA LEU A 239 -8.93 9.73 4.91
C LEU A 239 -9.82 8.55 4.56
N HIS A 240 -9.91 8.22 3.27
CA HIS A 240 -10.65 7.09 2.73
C HIS A 240 -9.75 5.86 2.58
N ASN A 241 -10.36 4.68 2.70
CA ASN A 241 -9.78 3.36 2.35
C ASN A 241 -8.36 3.13 2.91
N THR A 242 -8.10 3.61 4.13
CA THR A 242 -6.82 3.33 4.81
C THR A 242 -6.69 1.88 5.27
N THR A 243 -7.75 1.09 5.15
CA THR A 243 -7.78 -0.36 5.36
C THR A 243 -8.56 -1.01 4.21
N GLY A 244 -8.08 -2.16 3.74
CA GLY A 244 -8.64 -2.82 2.55
C GLY A 244 -8.28 -2.13 1.23
N ASN A 245 -9.00 -2.39 0.18
CA ASN A 245 -8.84 -1.95 -1.19
C ASN A 245 -7.46 -2.30 -1.78
N VAL A 246 -6.42 -1.49 -1.55
CA VAL A 246 -5.06 -1.79 -1.99
C VAL A 246 -4.03 -1.60 -0.89
N TRP A 247 -2.99 -2.40 -0.90
CA TRP A 247 -1.78 -2.10 -0.14
C TRP A 247 -1.20 -0.77 -0.56
N GLU A 248 -0.69 0.00 0.38
CA GLU A 248 -0.07 1.28 0.10
C GLU A 248 1.40 1.30 0.47
N TRP A 249 2.24 1.76 -0.46
CA TRP A 249 3.66 1.91 -0.25
C TRP A 249 3.97 3.04 0.75
N ALA A 250 4.87 2.74 1.71
CA ALA A 250 5.51 3.74 2.56
C ALA A 250 6.99 3.91 2.20
N SER A 251 7.60 5.01 2.66
CA SER A 251 9.00 5.33 2.34
C SER A 251 10.02 4.43 3.02
N ASP A 252 9.65 3.83 4.16
CA ASP A 252 10.54 3.12 5.06
C ASP A 252 10.98 1.77 4.49
N TRP A 253 12.21 1.35 4.86
CA TRP A 253 12.60 -0.04 4.76
C TRP A 253 11.97 -0.84 5.90
N ILE A 254 11.52 -2.08 5.62
CA ILE A 254 10.98 -2.94 6.67
C ILE A 254 12.08 -3.69 7.39
N HIS A 255 11.92 -3.80 8.71
CA HIS A 255 12.72 -4.69 9.54
C HIS A 255 11.90 -5.08 10.79
N PRO A 256 11.80 -6.36 11.15
CA PRO A 256 10.89 -6.82 12.22
C PRO A 256 11.18 -6.21 13.59
N THR A 257 12.43 -5.92 13.90
CA THR A 257 12.83 -5.46 15.23
C THR A 257 13.39 -4.03 15.28
N TYR A 258 13.62 -3.38 14.11
CA TYR A 258 14.24 -2.05 14.08
C TYR A 258 13.35 -0.98 14.71
N ARG A 259 12.04 -1.11 14.59
CA ARG A 259 11.05 -0.20 15.17
C ARG A 259 11.32 0.10 16.65
N GLN A 260 11.81 -0.88 17.42
CA GLN A 260 12.14 -0.73 18.83
C GLN A 260 13.36 0.16 19.10
N ARG A 261 14.19 0.39 18.08
CA ARG A 261 15.46 1.14 18.15
C ARG A 261 15.42 2.43 17.34
N ASP A 262 14.38 2.65 16.57
CA ASP A 262 14.21 3.84 15.75
C ASP A 262 14.03 5.08 16.64
N ARG A 263 14.40 6.24 16.10
CA ARG A 263 14.23 7.51 16.80
C ARG A 263 12.77 7.73 17.19
N ARG A 264 12.55 8.42 18.31
CA ARG A 264 11.20 8.73 18.78
C ARG A 264 10.52 9.77 17.89
N ARG A 265 11.26 10.81 17.48
CA ARG A 265 10.73 11.90 16.66
C ARG A 265 10.97 11.61 15.17
N ASN A 266 9.91 11.70 14.38
CA ASN A 266 9.90 11.42 12.94
C ASN A 266 10.65 10.12 12.58
N PRO A 267 10.23 8.95 13.09
CA PRO A 267 10.87 7.69 12.76
C PRO A 267 10.79 7.43 11.24
N GLN A 268 11.83 6.83 10.66
CA GLN A 268 11.97 6.58 9.23
C GLN A 268 12.39 5.15 8.91
N GLY A 269 12.34 4.26 9.90
CA GLY A 269 12.84 2.91 9.74
C GLY A 269 14.36 2.82 9.59
N PRO A 270 14.90 1.65 9.25
CA PRO A 270 16.34 1.45 9.04
C PRO A 270 16.82 2.24 7.81
N PRO A 271 18.13 2.64 7.79
CA PRO A 271 18.70 3.43 6.69
C PRO A 271 18.80 2.66 5.36
N ASN A 272 18.76 1.34 5.42
CA ASN A 272 18.80 0.45 4.26
C ASN A 272 18.02 -0.84 4.54
N GLY A 273 17.75 -1.59 3.49
CA GLY A 273 17.01 -2.86 3.55
C GLY A 273 16.82 -3.45 2.16
N THR A 274 16.09 -4.54 2.08
CA THR A 274 15.76 -5.21 0.82
C THR A 274 14.29 -5.05 0.43
N ARG A 275 13.43 -4.70 1.40
CA ARG A 275 11.99 -4.57 1.20
C ARG A 275 11.50 -3.26 1.77
N LYS A 276 10.55 -2.63 1.07
CA LYS A 276 9.84 -1.41 1.49
C LYS A 276 8.55 -1.77 2.21
N VAL A 277 8.15 -0.96 3.18
CA VAL A 277 6.92 -1.14 3.94
C VAL A 277 5.69 -0.95 3.06
N GLN A 278 4.71 -1.82 3.26
CA GLN A 278 3.35 -1.70 2.75
C GLN A 278 2.36 -1.74 3.92
N LYS A 279 1.31 -0.92 3.86
CA LYS A 279 0.29 -0.73 4.90
C LYS A 279 -1.12 -0.94 4.33
N GLY A 280 -2.10 -1.16 5.23
CA GLY A 280 -3.53 -1.09 4.93
C GLY A 280 -4.19 -2.41 4.54
N GLY A 281 -3.48 -3.39 4.03
CA GLY A 281 -4.10 -4.59 3.45
C GLY A 281 -4.70 -4.32 2.07
N SER A 282 -5.48 -5.25 1.54
CA SER A 282 -6.10 -5.11 0.23
C SER A 282 -7.39 -5.90 0.11
N TYR A 283 -8.12 -5.75 -1.00
CA TYR A 283 -9.32 -6.52 -1.35
C TYR A 283 -9.13 -8.06 -1.32
N LEU A 284 -7.89 -8.55 -1.36
CA LEU A 284 -7.58 -9.98 -1.22
C LEU A 284 -7.36 -10.42 0.22
N CYS A 285 -7.33 -9.51 1.19
CA CYS A 285 -7.13 -9.88 2.59
C CYS A 285 -8.38 -10.54 3.18
N HIS A 286 -8.19 -11.65 3.90
CA HIS A 286 -9.26 -12.37 4.56
C HIS A 286 -8.77 -12.96 5.89
N HIS A 287 -9.64 -13.01 6.89
CA HIS A 287 -9.30 -13.46 8.23
C HIS A 287 -8.67 -14.86 8.29
N SER A 288 -8.98 -15.73 7.32
CA SER A 288 -8.46 -17.12 7.31
C SER A 288 -6.99 -17.21 6.93
N TYR A 289 -6.42 -16.19 6.23
CA TYR A 289 -5.02 -16.25 5.80
C TYR A 289 -4.24 -14.94 5.96
N CYS A 290 -4.88 -13.79 5.87
CA CYS A 290 -4.22 -12.48 5.93
C CYS A 290 -5.11 -11.44 6.64
N ARG A 291 -4.86 -11.18 7.91
CA ARG A 291 -5.55 -10.13 8.69
C ARG A 291 -4.78 -8.83 8.75
N ARG A 292 -3.98 -8.53 7.72
CA ARG A 292 -3.13 -7.34 7.67
C ARG A 292 -3.89 -6.09 7.21
N TYR A 293 -5.23 -6.13 7.19
CA TYR A 293 -6.12 -4.97 7.02
C TYR A 293 -6.34 -4.17 8.32
N ARG A 294 -5.53 -4.42 9.37
CA ARG A 294 -5.51 -3.62 10.61
C ARG A 294 -4.54 -2.44 10.47
N VAL A 295 -4.86 -1.30 11.09
CA VAL A 295 -4.07 -0.07 10.96
C VAL A 295 -2.59 -0.27 11.31
N ALA A 296 -2.30 -1.02 12.40
CA ALA A 296 -0.92 -1.28 12.82
C ALA A 296 -0.21 -2.34 11.98
N ALA A 297 -0.95 -3.14 11.21
CA ALA A 297 -0.39 -4.22 10.42
C ALA A 297 0.52 -3.68 9.31
N ARG A 298 1.50 -4.48 8.95
CA ARG A 298 2.53 -4.13 7.99
C ARG A 298 3.02 -5.37 7.26
N GLN A 299 3.50 -5.18 6.07
CA GLN A 299 4.32 -6.16 5.35
C GLN A 299 5.40 -5.45 4.56
N GLY A 300 6.25 -6.18 3.86
CA GLY A 300 7.25 -5.58 2.99
C GLY A 300 7.37 -6.29 1.67
N ASN A 301 7.69 -5.51 0.62
CA ASN A 301 7.99 -6.06 -0.69
C ASN A 301 9.21 -5.36 -1.30
N THR A 302 9.86 -5.99 -2.30
CA THR A 302 11.01 -5.38 -2.97
C THR A 302 10.58 -4.13 -3.74
N PRO A 303 11.45 -3.10 -3.83
CA PRO A 303 11.07 -1.81 -4.42
C PRO A 303 10.63 -1.87 -5.89
N ASP A 304 11.01 -2.91 -6.60
CA ASP A 304 10.72 -3.18 -8.02
C ASP A 304 9.48 -4.06 -8.23
N SER A 305 8.84 -4.51 -7.15
CA SER A 305 7.67 -5.40 -7.24
C SER A 305 6.39 -4.63 -7.53
N SER A 306 5.56 -5.22 -8.39
CA SER A 306 4.24 -4.71 -8.74
C SER A 306 3.21 -5.83 -8.75
N THR A 307 2.01 -5.55 -8.25
CA THR A 307 0.89 -6.51 -8.19
C THR A 307 -0.44 -5.78 -8.36
N GLY A 308 -1.50 -6.51 -8.74
CA GLY A 308 -2.84 -5.96 -8.93
C GLY A 308 -3.55 -5.48 -7.67
N ASN A 309 -2.89 -5.53 -6.50
CA ASN A 309 -3.45 -5.10 -5.23
C ASN A 309 -2.55 -4.14 -4.45
N VAL A 310 -1.60 -3.49 -5.12
CA VAL A 310 -0.65 -2.54 -4.51
C VAL A 310 -0.68 -1.21 -5.25
N GLY A 311 -0.97 -0.16 -4.50
CA GLY A 311 -0.97 1.24 -4.92
C GLY A 311 -0.23 2.11 -3.90
N PHE A 312 -0.59 3.39 -3.78
CA PHE A 312 0.03 4.33 -2.85
C PHE A 312 -0.80 5.60 -2.69
N ARG A 313 -0.51 6.37 -1.64
CA ARG A 313 -0.90 7.79 -1.48
C ARG A 313 0.31 8.64 -1.19
N CYS A 314 0.20 9.96 -1.42
CA CYS A 314 1.32 10.86 -1.19
C CYS A 314 1.20 11.58 0.15
N ALA A 315 2.35 12.04 0.65
CA ALA A 315 2.48 12.98 1.75
C ALA A 315 3.32 14.20 1.33
N ARG A 316 3.26 15.26 2.11
CA ARG A 316 4.06 16.48 1.94
C ARG A 316 4.40 17.06 3.30
N ASP A 317 5.63 17.52 3.49
CA ASP A 317 6.01 18.23 4.71
C ASP A 317 5.22 19.54 4.82
N ALA A 318 4.77 19.87 6.04
CA ALA A 318 4.18 21.18 6.29
C ALA A 318 5.27 22.25 6.23
N ARG A 319 4.91 23.40 5.64
CA ARG A 319 5.76 24.60 5.63
C ARG A 319 5.38 25.53 6.76
N SER A 320 6.25 26.48 7.06
CA SER A 320 5.92 27.55 8.03
C SER A 320 4.63 28.29 7.68
N ASP A 321 4.33 28.45 6.41
CA ASP A 321 3.14 29.17 5.92
C ASP A 321 1.85 28.30 6.01
N ASP A 322 1.99 26.99 6.17
CA ASP A 322 0.87 26.05 6.34
C ASP A 322 0.38 25.98 7.80
N VAL A 323 1.19 26.48 8.75
CA VAL A 323 0.96 26.29 10.21
C VAL A 323 -0.34 26.96 10.69
N GLU A 324 -0.85 27.97 10.00
CA GLU A 324 -2.14 28.59 10.32
C GLU A 324 -3.35 27.72 9.94
N ALA A 325 -3.16 26.70 9.10
CA ALA A 325 -4.21 25.78 8.65
C ALA A 325 -4.21 24.44 9.43
N LEU A 326 -3.22 24.22 10.29
CA LEU A 326 -2.99 23.06 11.14
C LEU A 326 -3.42 23.34 12.57
#